data_e2459de1dc1e0df21822780d07e2ae4a
#
_entry.id   e2459de1dc1e0df21822780d07e2ae4a
#
_cell.length_a   1.000
_cell.length_b   1.000
_cell.length_c   1.000
_cell.angle_alpha   90.00
_cell.angle_beta   90.00
_cell.angle_gamma   90.00
#
_symmetry.space_group_name_H-M   'P 1'
#
loop_
_entity.id
_entity.type
_entity.pdbx_description
1 polymer ?
#
loop_
_entity_poly.entity_id
_entity_poly.type
_entity_poly.pdbx_seq_one_letter_code
_entity_poly.pdbx_strand_id
1 'polypeptide(L)'
;MSLSRLEQITGFSKLPLDRQSWLQDLSQAHGFSLQQLRFLVEYSLDLNCWGMGGLDRFYRPDALGKATGKQAAAKILSQLKFGYEALKNTQKPYPAGQGFAPGETRFPEEQMVQTDLKGAVMGKCPVASEKTRCCNLNTLDAVQQCGFDCSYCSIQSFYHGNQVRFVRDLARHLEGLTLEKETPVHIGTGQSSDSLMWGNRFGLLDNLTRFAATHPRVILEMKSKSSRIGYFLTHPPPFNMVFTWSVNTPAVITAEEKGTASLEKRIQSARKLADRGIPVGFHFHPMVWYKGWEADYQAVVSRLTETFSPEEVVMVSIGTLTFIKPVIKRIRERMAKTTILQMPMETCAGRFSYPFEIKCALFSTLFQAFPDTWKTAVFFYLCMEDVDLWEPVFGRSYPSNAAFEQDMLRSYQEKIQAVRQNRQA
;
A
#
# COMPACT_ATOMS: atom_id res chain seq x y z
N MET A 1 11.74 38.91 -14.70
CA MET A 1 11.24 38.14 -15.86
C MET A 1 10.01 37.39 -15.42
N SER A 2 8.90 37.51 -16.16
CA SER A 2 7.67 36.73 -15.89
C SER A 2 7.96 35.27 -16.20
N LEU A 3 7.72 34.35 -15.23
CA LEU A 3 7.82 32.91 -15.44
C LEU A 3 6.95 32.48 -16.62
N SER A 4 7.46 31.59 -17.47
CA SER A 4 6.66 31.03 -18.55
C SER A 4 5.49 30.23 -17.98
N ARG A 5 4.41 30.05 -18.74
CA ARG A 5 3.21 29.31 -18.29
C ARG A 5 3.55 27.86 -17.88
N LEU A 6 4.57 27.26 -18.48
CA LEU A 6 5.04 25.91 -18.12
C LEU A 6 5.81 25.91 -16.81
N GLU A 7 6.63 26.93 -16.54
CA GLU A 7 7.41 27.04 -15.28
C GLU A 7 6.51 27.21 -14.06
N GLN A 8 5.28 27.67 -14.23
CA GLN A 8 4.26 27.72 -13.17
C GLN A 8 3.64 26.36 -12.85
N ILE A 9 3.88 25.34 -13.68
CA ILE A 9 3.31 24.00 -13.49
C ILE A 9 4.26 23.17 -12.63
N THR A 10 3.75 22.70 -11.49
CA THR A 10 4.51 21.85 -10.58
C THR A 10 5.06 20.61 -11.31
N GLY A 11 6.35 20.38 -11.17
CA GLY A 11 7.06 19.24 -11.77
C GLY A 11 7.65 19.50 -13.14
N PHE A 12 7.31 20.60 -13.82
CA PHE A 12 7.92 20.91 -15.12
C PHE A 12 9.45 21.00 -15.04
N SER A 13 9.98 21.74 -14.06
CA SER A 13 11.44 21.89 -13.84
C SER A 13 12.17 20.59 -13.45
N LYS A 14 11.43 19.53 -13.12
CA LYS A 14 12.00 18.20 -12.80
C LYS A 14 12.16 17.30 -14.02
N LEU A 15 11.53 17.66 -15.13
CA LEU A 15 11.69 16.92 -16.39
C LEU A 15 13.12 17.06 -16.90
N PRO A 16 13.65 16.08 -17.66
CA PRO A 16 14.89 16.22 -18.39
C PRO A 16 14.87 17.44 -19.33
N LEU A 17 16.01 18.08 -19.54
CA LEU A 17 16.09 19.34 -20.29
C LEU A 17 15.56 19.22 -21.72
N ASP A 18 15.81 18.10 -22.39
CA ASP A 18 15.28 17.81 -23.72
C ASP A 18 13.76 17.81 -23.76
N ARG A 19 13.12 17.32 -22.70
CA ARG A 19 11.66 17.29 -22.55
C ARG A 19 11.09 18.67 -22.25
N GLN A 20 11.80 19.44 -21.41
CA GLN A 20 11.42 20.82 -21.11
C GLN A 20 11.46 21.66 -22.39
N SER A 21 12.56 21.58 -23.17
CA SER A 21 12.72 22.30 -24.43
C SER A 21 11.60 21.94 -25.43
N TRP A 22 11.35 20.66 -25.63
CA TRP A 22 10.29 20.22 -26.54
C TRP A 22 8.90 20.72 -26.14
N LEU A 23 8.56 20.70 -24.85
CA LEU A 23 7.29 21.26 -24.37
C LEU A 23 7.21 22.78 -24.51
N GLN A 24 8.33 23.48 -24.35
CA GLN A 24 8.42 24.93 -24.55
C GLN A 24 8.16 25.29 -26.02
N ASP A 25 8.85 24.61 -26.94
CA ASP A 25 8.69 24.82 -28.38
C ASP A 25 7.24 24.55 -28.81
N LEU A 26 6.67 23.45 -28.35
CA LEU A 26 5.28 23.09 -28.62
C LEU A 26 4.28 24.13 -28.08
N SER A 27 4.54 24.64 -26.86
CA SER A 27 3.71 25.66 -26.22
C SER A 27 3.79 27.03 -26.91
N GLN A 28 4.94 27.38 -27.49
CA GLN A 28 5.13 28.62 -28.25
C GLN A 28 4.46 28.53 -29.63
N ALA A 29 4.56 27.38 -30.29
CA ALA A 29 3.99 27.18 -31.62
C ALA A 29 2.46 27.08 -31.63
N HIS A 30 1.84 26.67 -30.54
CA HIS A 30 0.41 26.36 -30.47
C HIS A 30 -0.28 26.95 -29.25
N GLY A 31 -1.57 27.30 -29.40
CA GLY A 31 -2.37 28.03 -28.41
C GLY A 31 -2.96 27.13 -27.29
N PHE A 32 -2.13 26.38 -26.54
CA PHE A 32 -2.58 25.57 -25.42
C PHE A 32 -3.14 26.39 -24.26
N SER A 33 -4.19 25.91 -23.63
CA SER A 33 -4.65 26.41 -22.33
C SER A 33 -3.70 25.94 -21.21
N LEU A 34 -3.72 26.61 -20.06
CA LEU A 34 -2.92 26.19 -18.90
C LEU A 34 -3.25 24.76 -18.46
N GLN A 35 -4.53 24.38 -18.53
CA GLN A 35 -4.97 23.02 -18.19
C GLN A 35 -4.42 21.96 -19.16
N GLN A 36 -4.37 22.27 -20.45
CA GLN A 36 -3.78 21.38 -21.44
C GLN A 36 -2.28 21.21 -21.22
N LEU A 37 -1.57 22.30 -20.90
CA LEU A 37 -0.15 22.23 -20.54
C LEU A 37 0.09 21.40 -19.29
N ARG A 38 -0.77 21.48 -18.28
CA ARG A 38 -0.69 20.62 -17.09
C ARG A 38 -0.79 19.15 -17.47
N PHE A 39 -1.73 18.75 -18.32
CA PHE A 39 -1.81 17.37 -18.78
C PHE A 39 -0.54 16.92 -19.51
N LEU A 40 0.04 17.76 -20.38
CA LEU A 40 1.26 17.42 -21.08
C LEU A 40 2.45 17.23 -20.13
N VAL A 41 2.57 18.09 -19.12
CA VAL A 41 3.59 17.93 -18.06
C VAL A 41 3.36 16.65 -17.26
N GLU A 42 2.13 16.37 -16.84
CA GLU A 42 1.80 15.14 -16.09
C GLU A 42 2.10 13.88 -16.90
N TYR A 43 1.72 13.82 -18.17
CA TYR A 43 2.04 12.69 -19.05
C TYR A 43 3.56 12.52 -19.24
N SER A 44 4.28 13.63 -19.38
CA SER A 44 5.75 13.59 -19.50
C SER A 44 6.41 13.08 -18.22
N LEU A 45 5.91 13.47 -17.05
CA LEU A 45 6.38 12.97 -15.75
C LEU A 45 6.14 11.46 -15.61
N ASP A 46 4.95 10.99 -15.97
CA ASP A 46 4.59 9.57 -15.94
C ASP A 46 5.51 8.77 -16.89
N LEU A 47 5.67 9.19 -18.15
CA LEU A 47 6.54 8.50 -19.10
C LEU A 47 8.00 8.48 -18.63
N ASN A 48 8.46 9.54 -17.98
CA ASN A 48 9.80 9.57 -17.40
C ASN A 48 9.95 8.58 -16.24
N CYS A 49 8.96 8.50 -15.33
CA CYS A 49 8.94 7.53 -14.25
C CYS A 49 8.90 6.08 -14.78
N TRP A 50 8.18 5.83 -15.87
CA TRP A 50 8.10 4.51 -16.53
C TRP A 50 9.33 4.16 -17.36
N GLY A 51 10.25 5.11 -17.62
CA GLY A 51 11.39 4.91 -18.48
C GLY A 51 11.04 4.76 -19.97
N MET A 52 9.90 5.32 -20.39
CA MET A 52 9.32 5.11 -21.72
C MET A 52 9.54 6.24 -22.73
N GLY A 53 10.55 7.04 -22.54
CA GLY A 53 10.85 8.10 -23.49
C GLY A 53 9.95 9.33 -23.32
N GLY A 54 9.75 10.15 -24.36
CA GLY A 54 8.96 11.37 -24.33
C GLY A 54 7.66 11.31 -25.10
N LEU A 55 6.84 12.35 -24.93
CA LEU A 55 5.60 12.54 -25.67
C LEU A 55 5.83 12.82 -27.16
N ASP A 56 6.99 13.37 -27.52
CA ASP A 56 7.41 13.66 -28.90
C ASP A 56 7.23 12.46 -29.83
N ARG A 57 7.44 11.25 -29.36
CA ARG A 57 7.23 9.99 -30.11
C ARG A 57 5.80 9.81 -30.66
N PHE A 58 4.82 10.43 -30.05
CA PHE A 58 3.40 10.37 -30.46
C PHE A 58 2.97 11.58 -31.29
N TYR A 59 3.83 12.60 -31.42
CA TYR A 59 3.52 13.80 -32.18
C TYR A 59 3.58 13.53 -33.67
N ARG A 60 2.53 13.91 -34.38
CA ARG A 60 2.38 13.75 -35.83
C ARG A 60 1.96 15.09 -36.43
N PRO A 61 2.90 15.95 -36.80
CA PRO A 61 2.59 17.28 -37.34
C PRO A 61 1.75 17.21 -38.62
N ASP A 62 1.99 16.23 -39.49
CA ASP A 62 1.27 16.07 -40.74
C ASP A 62 -0.24 15.83 -40.54
N ALA A 63 -0.65 15.24 -39.42
CA ALA A 63 -2.05 14.99 -39.08
C ALA A 63 -2.81 16.28 -38.65
N LEU A 64 -2.12 17.40 -38.46
CA LEU A 64 -2.78 18.68 -38.12
C LEU A 64 -3.52 19.28 -39.31
N GLY A 65 -3.06 19.06 -40.55
CA GLY A 65 -3.60 19.64 -41.75
C GLY A 65 -3.55 21.18 -41.70
N LYS A 66 -4.67 21.83 -41.92
CA LYS A 66 -4.80 23.31 -41.89
C LYS A 66 -5.12 23.88 -40.49
N ALA A 67 -5.13 23.07 -39.44
CA ALA A 67 -5.46 23.54 -38.10
C ALA A 67 -4.36 24.46 -37.53
N THR A 68 -4.76 25.55 -36.89
CA THR A 68 -3.84 26.52 -36.26
C THR A 68 -4.34 26.90 -34.86
N GLY A 69 -3.48 27.52 -34.07
CA GLY A 69 -3.84 28.09 -32.77
C GLY A 69 -4.48 27.03 -31.81
N LYS A 70 -5.63 27.34 -31.22
CA LYS A 70 -6.36 26.49 -30.29
C LYS A 70 -6.83 25.17 -30.92
N GLN A 71 -7.18 25.18 -32.21
CA GLN A 71 -7.63 23.99 -32.93
C GLN A 71 -6.46 22.99 -33.11
N ALA A 72 -5.28 23.47 -33.46
CA ALA A 72 -4.08 22.64 -33.52
C ALA A 72 -3.73 22.09 -32.15
N ALA A 73 -3.75 22.92 -31.10
CA ALA A 73 -3.49 22.50 -29.72
C ALA A 73 -4.42 21.37 -29.25
N ALA A 74 -5.71 21.44 -29.59
CA ALA A 74 -6.67 20.38 -29.25
C ALA A 74 -6.36 19.06 -29.99
N LYS A 75 -6.04 19.12 -31.29
CA LYS A 75 -5.63 17.94 -32.07
C LYS A 75 -4.35 17.30 -31.53
N ILE A 76 -3.34 18.11 -31.23
CA ILE A 76 -2.07 17.65 -30.66
C ILE A 76 -2.34 16.95 -29.33
N LEU A 77 -3.07 17.60 -28.42
CA LEU A 77 -3.38 16.99 -27.13
C LEU A 77 -4.10 15.63 -27.28
N SER A 78 -5.02 15.51 -28.24
CA SER A 78 -5.71 14.26 -28.54
C SER A 78 -4.75 13.16 -28.99
N GLN A 79 -3.83 13.47 -29.91
CA GLN A 79 -2.80 12.52 -30.38
C GLN A 79 -1.90 12.05 -29.23
N LEU A 80 -1.37 13.00 -28.46
CA LEU A 80 -0.45 12.71 -27.36
C LEU A 80 -1.15 11.92 -26.26
N LYS A 81 -2.40 12.28 -25.95
CA LYS A 81 -3.24 11.55 -25.00
C LYS A 81 -3.49 10.12 -25.47
N PHE A 82 -3.86 9.91 -26.72
CA PHE A 82 -4.09 8.57 -27.27
C PHE A 82 -2.87 7.66 -27.12
N GLY A 83 -1.68 8.15 -27.49
CA GLY A 83 -0.43 7.39 -27.34
C GLY A 83 -0.07 7.12 -25.87
N TYR A 84 -0.28 8.11 -25.01
CA TYR A 84 -0.07 7.97 -23.56
C TYR A 84 -1.03 6.93 -22.94
N GLU A 85 -2.34 7.01 -23.22
CA GLU A 85 -3.34 6.08 -22.68
C GLU A 85 -3.13 4.65 -23.19
N ALA A 86 -2.71 4.48 -24.44
CA ALA A 86 -2.35 3.17 -24.96
C ALA A 86 -1.23 2.50 -24.15
N LEU A 87 -0.17 3.25 -23.80
CA LEU A 87 0.89 2.76 -22.93
C LEU A 87 0.42 2.53 -21.50
N LYS A 88 -0.35 3.45 -20.96
CA LYS A 88 -0.85 3.40 -19.59
C LYS A 88 -1.72 2.18 -19.33
N ASN A 89 -2.55 1.80 -20.31
CA ASN A 89 -3.51 0.71 -20.19
C ASN A 89 -2.96 -0.66 -20.59
N THR A 90 -1.70 -0.73 -21.01
CA THR A 90 -1.04 -1.99 -21.35
C THR A 90 -0.45 -2.65 -20.10
N GLN A 91 -0.60 -3.97 -19.99
CA GLN A 91 0.10 -4.74 -18.95
C GLN A 91 1.61 -4.56 -19.08
N LYS A 92 2.21 -3.99 -18.03
CA LYS A 92 3.65 -3.79 -17.95
C LYS A 92 4.34 -5.10 -17.56
N PRO A 93 5.51 -5.40 -18.12
CA PRO A 93 6.38 -6.41 -17.53
C PRO A 93 7.11 -5.79 -16.32
N TYR A 94 7.33 -6.59 -15.28
CA TYR A 94 8.38 -6.27 -14.30
C TYR A 94 9.67 -6.99 -14.71
N PRO A 95 10.81 -6.29 -14.79
CA PRO A 95 12.08 -6.94 -15.13
C PRO A 95 12.49 -7.90 -14.01
N ALA A 96 12.91 -9.09 -14.39
CA ALA A 96 13.50 -10.03 -13.46
C ALA A 96 14.83 -9.46 -12.91
N GLY A 97 15.00 -9.43 -11.59
CA GLY A 97 16.33 -9.35 -10.98
C GLY A 97 16.96 -7.98 -10.75
N GLN A 98 16.27 -6.86 -10.96
CA GLN A 98 16.78 -5.55 -10.54
C GLN A 98 16.13 -5.13 -9.21
N GLY A 99 16.59 -5.69 -8.10
CA GLY A 99 16.13 -5.35 -6.76
C GLY A 99 16.97 -4.30 -6.08
N PHE A 100 16.34 -3.56 -5.19
CA PHE A 100 17.03 -2.74 -4.21
C PHE A 100 17.69 -3.63 -3.15
N ALA A 101 18.84 -3.19 -2.62
CA ALA A 101 19.46 -3.88 -1.50
C ALA A 101 18.49 -3.96 -0.31
N PRO A 102 18.27 -5.16 0.28
CA PRO A 102 17.34 -5.29 1.40
C PRO A 102 17.89 -4.61 2.65
N GLY A 103 17.05 -3.87 3.36
CA GLY A 103 17.25 -3.61 4.78
C GLY A 103 17.83 -2.28 5.21
N GLU A 104 18.08 -1.33 4.30
CA GLU A 104 18.51 0.01 4.70
C GLU A 104 17.30 0.97 4.77
N THR A 105 17.08 1.52 5.97
CA THR A 105 16.15 2.64 6.11
C THR A 105 16.72 3.88 5.40
N ARG A 106 15.85 4.66 4.75
CA ARG A 106 16.22 5.95 4.15
C ARG A 106 16.55 7.06 5.17
N PHE A 107 16.33 6.79 6.47
CA PHE A 107 16.57 7.75 7.54
C PHE A 107 17.77 7.33 8.37
N PRO A 108 18.82 8.15 8.47
CA PRO A 108 19.90 7.95 9.39
C PRO A 108 19.42 8.12 10.84
N GLU A 109 20.23 7.66 11.80
CA GLU A 109 19.84 7.56 13.21
C GLU A 109 19.49 8.91 13.84
N GLU A 110 20.22 9.95 13.50
CA GLU A 110 20.02 11.33 13.96
C GLU A 110 18.69 11.95 13.52
N GLN A 111 18.04 11.35 12.53
CA GLN A 111 16.70 11.76 12.06
C GLN A 111 15.56 11.02 12.77
N MET A 112 15.87 10.10 13.70
CA MET A 112 14.91 9.37 14.51
C MET A 112 14.76 10.07 15.85
N VAL A 113 13.68 10.79 16.05
CA VAL A 113 13.48 11.67 17.19
C VAL A 113 12.23 11.32 17.99
N GLN A 114 12.26 11.56 19.30
CA GLN A 114 11.06 11.56 20.13
C GLN A 114 10.41 12.93 20.11
N THR A 115 9.09 12.95 19.88
CA THR A 115 8.30 14.20 19.84
C THR A 115 7.04 14.07 20.66
N ASP A 116 6.57 15.18 21.21
CA ASP A 116 5.27 15.25 21.85
C ASP A 116 4.16 15.07 20.80
N LEU A 117 3.17 14.27 21.14
CA LEU A 117 2.05 13.99 20.26
C LEU A 117 1.10 15.19 20.22
N LYS A 118 0.81 15.66 19.02
CA LYS A 118 -0.27 16.62 18.78
C LYS A 118 -1.55 15.87 18.42
N GLY A 119 -2.40 15.60 19.40
CA GLY A 119 -3.66 14.86 19.21
C GLY A 119 -3.68 13.49 19.87
N ALA A 120 -4.57 12.61 19.42
CA ALA A 120 -4.72 11.26 19.97
C ALA A 120 -3.72 10.28 19.33
N VAL A 121 -3.18 9.36 20.14
CA VAL A 121 -2.31 8.27 19.65
C VAL A 121 -3.10 7.20 18.88
N MET A 122 -4.41 7.13 19.12
CA MET A 122 -5.32 6.21 18.44
C MET A 122 -6.29 6.96 17.54
N GLY A 123 -6.52 6.43 16.36
CA GLY A 123 -7.45 6.95 15.36
C GLY A 123 -8.20 5.86 14.64
N LYS A 124 -8.88 6.21 13.57
CA LYS A 124 -9.53 5.26 12.65
C LYS A 124 -8.72 5.17 11.36
N CYS A 125 -8.80 4.03 10.69
CA CYS A 125 -8.21 3.86 9.37
C CYS A 125 -8.74 4.95 8.42
N PRO A 126 -7.88 5.81 7.86
CA PRO A 126 -8.31 7.01 7.11
C PRO A 126 -8.90 6.67 5.74
N VAL A 127 -8.89 5.41 5.36
CA VAL A 127 -9.27 4.95 4.02
C VAL A 127 -10.69 4.39 3.97
N ALA A 128 -11.36 4.26 5.12
CA ALA A 128 -12.76 3.83 5.19
C ALA A 128 -13.69 4.78 4.41
N SER A 129 -14.63 4.22 3.65
CA SER A 129 -15.70 4.96 2.97
C SER A 129 -17.00 4.17 3.02
N GLU A 130 -18.13 4.87 2.92
CA GLU A 130 -19.47 4.26 2.97
C GLU A 130 -19.74 3.26 1.83
N LYS A 131 -19.06 3.42 0.67
CA LYS A 131 -19.18 2.52 -0.48
C LYS A 131 -18.36 1.24 -0.37
N THR A 132 -17.47 1.15 0.61
CA THR A 132 -16.61 -0.01 0.84
C THR A 132 -17.08 -0.80 2.05
N ARG A 133 -16.90 -2.12 2.05
CA ARG A 133 -16.96 -2.88 3.30
C ARG A 133 -15.64 -2.74 4.03
N CYS A 134 -15.70 -2.24 5.26
CA CYS A 134 -14.53 -1.89 6.04
C CYS A 134 -14.55 -2.58 7.41
N CYS A 135 -13.37 -3.07 7.82
CA CYS A 135 -13.17 -3.69 9.13
C CYS A 135 -13.16 -2.70 10.30
N ASN A 136 -13.43 -1.41 10.06
CA ASN A 136 -13.43 -0.32 11.05
C ASN A 136 -12.14 -0.26 11.91
N LEU A 137 -11.01 -0.65 11.33
CA LEU A 137 -9.74 -0.76 12.04
C LEU A 137 -9.42 0.51 12.83
N ASN A 138 -9.17 0.35 14.12
CA ASN A 138 -8.54 1.39 14.91
C ASN A 138 -7.04 1.38 14.62
N THR A 139 -6.44 2.54 14.46
CA THR A 139 -5.00 2.68 14.19
C THR A 139 -4.30 3.26 15.40
N LEU A 140 -3.11 2.76 15.68
CA LEU A 140 -2.25 3.26 16.74
C LEU A 140 -0.98 3.83 16.12
N ASP A 141 -0.84 5.15 16.17
CA ASP A 141 0.21 5.91 15.50
C ASP A 141 1.38 6.21 16.46
N ALA A 142 1.99 5.16 17.01
CA ALA A 142 3.15 5.27 17.90
C ALA A 142 4.41 5.83 17.21
N VAL A 143 4.49 5.66 15.89
CA VAL A 143 5.58 6.16 15.04
C VAL A 143 5.00 6.79 13.79
N GLN A 144 5.43 8.00 13.47
CA GLN A 144 5.07 8.72 12.24
C GLN A 144 6.25 8.72 11.27
N GLN A 145 5.99 8.44 10.01
CA GLN A 145 6.96 8.24 8.95
C GLN A 145 7.51 6.80 8.90
N CYS A 146 7.64 6.28 7.69
CA CYS A 146 8.16 4.93 7.46
C CYS A 146 9.57 4.98 6.88
N GLY A 147 10.46 4.10 7.32
CA GLY A 147 11.81 3.98 6.81
C GLY A 147 11.89 3.26 5.46
N PHE A 148 10.85 2.52 5.08
CA PHE A 148 10.74 1.94 3.75
C PHE A 148 10.33 2.98 2.71
N ASP A 149 10.65 2.70 1.46
CA ASP A 149 10.42 3.60 0.35
C ASP A 149 9.56 2.97 -0.77
N CYS A 150 8.44 2.36 -0.38
CA CYS A 150 7.50 1.78 -1.33
C CYS A 150 6.92 2.86 -2.24
N SER A 151 6.97 2.65 -3.57
CA SER A 151 6.55 3.65 -4.57
C SER A 151 5.08 4.05 -4.46
N TYR A 152 4.21 3.10 -4.11
CA TYR A 152 2.76 3.26 -4.03
C TYR A 152 2.25 3.75 -2.67
N CYS A 153 3.13 3.95 -1.68
CA CYS A 153 2.72 4.19 -0.30
C CYS A 153 2.05 5.55 -0.10
N SER A 154 0.86 5.56 0.48
CA SER A 154 0.12 6.78 0.81
C SER A 154 0.76 7.62 1.92
N ILE A 155 1.52 7.01 2.82
CA ILE A 155 2.24 7.68 3.91
C ILE A 155 3.10 8.85 3.39
N GLN A 156 3.69 8.70 2.21
CA GLN A 156 4.51 9.74 1.58
C GLN A 156 3.78 11.06 1.28
N SER A 157 2.45 11.06 1.28
CA SER A 157 1.64 12.28 1.11
C SER A 157 1.17 12.91 2.42
N PHE A 158 1.21 12.16 3.53
CA PHE A 158 0.76 12.64 4.84
C PHE A 158 1.90 13.21 5.69
N TYR A 159 3.08 12.62 5.60
CA TYR A 159 4.23 13.05 6.37
C TYR A 159 5.27 13.74 5.49
N HIS A 160 5.62 14.95 5.86
CA HIS A 160 6.61 15.76 5.17
C HIS A 160 7.85 15.95 6.04
N GLY A 161 9.00 16.02 5.40
CA GLY A 161 10.28 16.21 6.06
C GLY A 161 11.15 14.95 6.11
N ASN A 162 12.25 15.05 6.82
CA ASN A 162 13.31 14.05 6.88
C ASN A 162 13.47 13.41 8.27
N GLN A 163 12.43 13.43 9.10
CA GLN A 163 12.46 12.88 10.45
C GLN A 163 11.42 11.78 10.63
N VAL A 164 11.83 10.70 11.31
CA VAL A 164 10.93 9.71 11.89
C VAL A 164 10.63 10.12 13.31
N ARG A 165 9.36 10.27 13.64
CA ARG A 165 8.91 10.78 14.94
C ARG A 165 8.30 9.65 15.75
N PHE A 166 8.91 9.35 16.88
CA PHE A 166 8.39 8.44 17.88
C PHE A 166 7.62 9.25 18.92
N VAL A 167 6.46 8.77 19.31
CA VAL A 167 5.66 9.42 20.37
C VAL A 167 6.43 9.36 21.68
N ARG A 168 6.73 10.54 22.27
CA ARG A 168 7.33 10.64 23.60
C ARG A 168 6.31 10.14 24.63
N ASP A 169 6.81 9.49 25.68
CA ASP A 169 5.97 8.94 26.77
C ASP A 169 4.79 8.08 26.26
N LEU A 170 5.07 7.21 25.27
CA LEU A 170 4.06 6.37 24.65
C LEU A 170 3.25 5.56 25.68
N ALA A 171 3.90 5.09 26.76
CA ALA A 171 3.23 4.38 27.85
C ALA A 171 2.06 5.18 28.41
N ARG A 172 2.27 6.45 28.76
CA ARG A 172 1.25 7.35 29.31
C ARG A 172 0.08 7.57 28.34
N HIS A 173 0.39 7.69 27.04
CA HIS A 173 -0.66 7.83 26.02
C HIS A 173 -1.51 6.57 25.89
N LEU A 174 -0.90 5.39 26.00
CA LEU A 174 -1.59 4.10 25.95
C LEU A 174 -2.44 3.85 27.21
N GLU A 175 -1.93 4.19 28.39
CA GLU A 175 -2.65 4.10 29.66
C GLU A 175 -3.87 5.05 29.71
N GLY A 176 -3.78 6.18 29.02
CA GLY A 176 -4.89 7.16 28.90
C GLY A 176 -5.99 6.78 27.91
N LEU A 177 -5.87 5.65 27.18
CA LEU A 177 -6.89 5.24 26.22
C LEU A 177 -8.14 4.70 26.94
N THR A 178 -9.29 5.26 26.59
CA THR A 178 -10.58 4.74 27.05
C THR A 178 -11.08 3.69 26.03
N LEU A 179 -11.02 2.44 26.39
CA LEU A 179 -11.52 1.32 25.60
C LEU A 179 -12.71 0.67 26.30
N GLU A 180 -13.70 0.23 25.53
CA GLU A 180 -14.81 -0.54 26.09
C GLU A 180 -14.30 -1.89 26.64
N LYS A 181 -14.59 -2.16 27.90
CA LYS A 181 -14.04 -3.34 28.61
C LYS A 181 -14.63 -4.65 28.11
N GLU A 182 -15.86 -4.65 27.62
CA GLU A 182 -16.59 -5.85 27.26
C GLU A 182 -16.52 -6.18 25.77
N THR A 183 -16.28 -5.19 24.92
CA THR A 183 -16.26 -5.36 23.46
C THR A 183 -14.84 -5.60 22.95
N PRO A 184 -14.60 -6.65 22.15
CA PRO A 184 -13.32 -6.83 21.49
C PRO A 184 -13.01 -5.66 20.54
N VAL A 185 -11.74 -5.24 20.53
CA VAL A 185 -11.29 -4.13 19.68
C VAL A 185 -10.06 -4.54 18.88
N HIS A 186 -10.13 -4.41 17.57
CA HIS A 186 -8.98 -4.61 16.66
C HIS A 186 -8.22 -3.28 16.49
N ILE A 187 -6.94 -3.30 16.81
CA ILE A 187 -6.03 -2.15 16.71
C ILE A 187 -4.82 -2.53 15.89
N GLY A 188 -4.55 -1.81 14.81
CA GLY A 188 -3.38 -2.01 13.95
C GLY A 188 -2.33 -0.92 14.15
N THR A 189 -1.06 -1.29 14.17
CA THR A 189 0.07 -0.39 14.38
C THR A 189 0.82 0.01 13.10
N GLY A 190 0.48 -0.59 11.96
CA GLY A 190 1.22 -0.46 10.70
C GLY A 190 0.72 0.62 9.73
N GLN A 191 -0.10 1.59 10.17
CA GLN A 191 -0.74 2.55 9.26
C GLN A 191 0.12 3.79 8.97
N SER A 192 0.80 4.34 9.97
CA SER A 192 1.66 5.52 9.85
C SER A 192 3.14 5.17 9.70
N SER A 193 3.51 3.92 9.98
CA SER A 193 4.87 3.37 9.86
C SER A 193 4.79 1.85 9.69
N ASP A 194 5.94 1.17 9.62
CA ASP A 194 6.02 -0.28 9.71
C ASP A 194 6.17 -0.71 11.18
N SER A 195 5.41 -1.72 11.61
CA SER A 195 5.34 -2.12 13.03
C SER A 195 6.62 -2.72 13.59
N LEU A 196 7.46 -3.35 12.77
CA LEU A 196 8.63 -4.13 13.23
C LEU A 196 9.97 -3.52 12.82
N MET A 197 10.01 -2.66 11.79
CA MET A 197 11.28 -2.19 11.24
C MET A 197 12.16 -1.42 12.22
N TRP A 198 11.56 -0.80 13.24
CA TRP A 198 12.27 0.02 14.22
C TRP A 198 12.81 -0.77 15.41
N GLY A 199 12.41 -2.06 15.54
CA GLY A 199 12.71 -2.86 16.73
C GLY A 199 12.17 -2.20 18.00
N ASN A 200 12.86 -2.39 19.13
CA ASN A 200 12.47 -1.79 20.40
C ASN A 200 13.05 -0.39 20.64
N ARG A 201 13.25 0.41 19.58
CA ARG A 201 13.75 1.78 19.70
C ARG A 201 12.83 2.62 20.59
N PHE A 202 13.43 3.33 21.54
CA PHE A 202 12.72 4.15 22.54
C PHE A 202 11.66 3.36 23.35
N GLY A 203 11.85 2.05 23.53
CA GLY A 203 10.91 1.20 24.27
C GLY A 203 9.60 0.95 23.51
N LEU A 204 9.57 1.12 22.18
CA LEU A 204 8.37 0.97 21.37
C LEU A 204 7.69 -0.37 21.58
N LEU A 205 8.43 -1.47 21.41
CA LEU A 205 7.85 -2.81 21.52
C LEU A 205 7.52 -3.19 22.96
N ASP A 206 8.29 -2.73 23.95
CA ASP A 206 7.97 -2.90 25.37
C ASP A 206 6.62 -2.28 25.72
N ASN A 207 6.37 -1.04 25.26
CA ASN A 207 5.13 -0.33 25.52
C ASN A 207 3.92 -1.00 24.83
N LEU A 208 4.08 -1.42 23.58
CA LEU A 208 3.01 -2.12 22.84
C LEU A 208 2.70 -3.49 23.45
N THR A 209 3.73 -4.24 23.88
CA THR A 209 3.57 -5.54 24.54
C THR A 209 2.86 -5.39 25.89
N ARG A 210 3.26 -4.39 26.69
CA ARG A 210 2.60 -4.08 27.97
C ARG A 210 1.15 -3.68 27.77
N PHE A 211 0.87 -2.81 26.79
CA PHE A 211 -0.50 -2.42 26.44
C PHE A 211 -1.36 -3.62 26.08
N ALA A 212 -0.89 -4.52 25.21
CA ALA A 212 -1.61 -5.73 24.86
C ALA A 212 -1.85 -6.64 26.09
N ALA A 213 -0.86 -6.80 26.97
CA ALA A 213 -0.95 -7.60 28.18
C ALA A 213 -2.01 -7.08 29.15
N THR A 214 -2.13 -5.76 29.30
CA THR A 214 -3.09 -5.10 30.20
C THR A 214 -4.50 -4.97 29.59
N HIS A 215 -4.66 -5.21 28.29
CA HIS A 215 -5.92 -5.11 27.56
C HIS A 215 -6.23 -6.43 26.81
N PRO A 216 -6.61 -7.52 27.50
CA PRO A 216 -6.74 -8.85 26.88
C PRO A 216 -7.86 -8.96 25.82
N ARG A 217 -8.77 -7.98 25.74
CA ARG A 217 -9.80 -7.90 24.70
C ARG A 217 -9.35 -7.12 23.46
N VAL A 218 -8.21 -6.44 23.52
CA VAL A 218 -7.60 -5.81 22.34
C VAL A 218 -6.93 -6.90 21.52
N ILE A 219 -7.22 -6.96 20.25
CA ILE A 219 -6.43 -7.69 19.25
C ILE A 219 -5.45 -6.67 18.68
N LEU A 220 -4.18 -6.76 19.08
CA LEU A 220 -3.14 -5.83 18.62
C LEU A 220 -2.42 -6.42 17.42
N GLU A 221 -2.68 -5.85 16.24
CA GLU A 221 -2.06 -6.27 14.99
C GLU A 221 -0.76 -5.54 14.72
N MET A 222 0.32 -6.31 14.52
CA MET A 222 1.66 -5.86 14.17
C MET A 222 1.90 -6.10 12.68
N LYS A 223 1.45 -5.18 11.82
CA LYS A 223 1.57 -5.31 10.36
C LYS A 223 2.93 -4.85 9.84
N SER A 224 3.62 -5.68 9.06
CA SER A 224 4.99 -5.39 8.65
C SER A 224 5.35 -5.88 7.23
N LYS A 225 6.40 -5.27 6.67
CA LYS A 225 7.20 -5.73 5.52
C LYS A 225 8.65 -6.02 5.94
N SER A 226 8.92 -6.04 7.25
CA SER A 226 10.24 -6.27 7.84
C SER A 226 10.44 -7.75 8.19
N SER A 227 11.70 -8.18 8.31
CA SER A 227 12.08 -9.45 8.91
C SER A 227 12.64 -9.29 10.33
N ARG A 228 12.52 -8.12 10.96
CA ARG A 228 13.08 -7.82 12.28
C ARG A 228 12.17 -8.33 13.40
N ILE A 229 12.20 -9.63 13.65
CA ILE A 229 11.42 -10.29 14.71
C ILE A 229 12.25 -10.62 15.97
N GLY A 230 13.54 -10.27 16.00
CA GLY A 230 14.47 -10.68 17.05
C GLY A 230 13.99 -10.37 18.47
N TYR A 231 13.31 -9.24 18.68
CA TYR A 231 12.71 -8.89 19.97
C TYR A 231 11.73 -9.98 20.45
N PHE A 232 10.79 -10.40 19.59
CA PHE A 232 9.76 -11.38 19.95
C PHE A 232 10.26 -12.83 20.00
N LEU A 233 11.46 -13.10 19.54
CA LEU A 233 12.11 -14.39 19.72
C LEU A 233 12.63 -14.57 21.15
N THR A 234 12.93 -13.46 21.84
CA THR A 234 13.45 -13.44 23.22
C THR A 234 12.43 -12.94 24.25
N HIS A 235 11.41 -12.19 23.80
CA HIS A 235 10.33 -11.65 24.62
C HIS A 235 8.98 -12.13 24.07
N PRO A 236 8.47 -13.27 24.50
CA PRO A 236 7.21 -13.82 24.02
C PRO A 236 6.05 -12.82 24.16
N PRO A 237 5.31 -12.52 23.08
CA PRO A 237 4.22 -11.56 23.15
C PRO A 237 3.00 -12.16 23.88
N PRO A 238 2.11 -11.31 24.43
CA PRO A 238 0.78 -11.71 24.86
C PRO A 238 -0.01 -12.39 23.74
N PHE A 239 -0.91 -13.31 24.12
CA PHE A 239 -1.66 -14.14 23.17
C PHE A 239 -2.56 -13.34 22.20
N ASN A 240 -2.93 -12.12 22.57
CA ASN A 240 -3.78 -11.21 21.80
C ASN A 240 -2.99 -10.29 20.85
N MET A 241 -1.69 -10.49 20.71
CA MET A 241 -0.90 -9.89 19.64
C MET A 241 -0.87 -10.79 18.42
N VAL A 242 -1.25 -10.24 17.27
CA VAL A 242 -1.26 -10.91 15.97
C VAL A 242 -0.21 -10.27 15.07
N PHE A 243 0.61 -11.10 14.43
CA PHE A 243 1.68 -10.62 13.55
C PHE A 243 1.31 -10.86 12.10
N THR A 244 1.25 -9.79 11.32
CA THR A 244 0.82 -9.88 9.93
C THR A 244 1.88 -9.35 8.97
N TRP A 245 2.04 -10.03 7.86
CA TRP A 245 2.94 -9.58 6.82
C TRP A 245 2.19 -9.19 5.55
N SER A 246 2.52 -7.99 5.05
CA SER A 246 2.19 -7.70 3.65
C SER A 246 3.06 -8.60 2.77
N VAL A 247 2.41 -9.41 1.94
CA VAL A 247 3.06 -10.27 0.96
C VAL A 247 2.76 -9.76 -0.44
N ASN A 248 3.71 -9.94 -1.34
CA ASN A 248 3.56 -9.59 -2.74
C ASN A 248 4.48 -10.50 -3.58
N THR A 249 4.32 -10.47 -4.89
CA THR A 249 5.20 -11.24 -5.76
C THR A 249 6.64 -10.73 -5.69
N PRO A 250 7.66 -11.58 -5.87
CA PRO A 250 9.05 -11.14 -5.88
C PRO A 250 9.32 -10.00 -6.87
N ALA A 251 8.63 -10.00 -8.02
CA ALA A 251 8.72 -8.95 -9.03
C ALA A 251 8.26 -7.59 -8.50
N VAL A 252 7.11 -7.54 -7.84
CA VAL A 252 6.57 -6.29 -7.24
C VAL A 252 7.43 -5.83 -6.05
N ILE A 253 7.84 -6.74 -5.17
CA ILE A 253 8.71 -6.41 -4.02
C ILE A 253 10.00 -5.77 -4.51
N THR A 254 10.62 -6.38 -5.51
CA THR A 254 11.89 -5.93 -6.10
C THR A 254 11.75 -4.55 -6.75
N ALA A 255 10.69 -4.33 -7.52
CA ALA A 255 10.53 -3.10 -8.29
C ALA A 255 9.97 -1.93 -7.47
N GLU A 256 9.08 -2.20 -6.51
CA GLU A 256 8.23 -1.16 -5.92
C GLU A 256 8.34 -1.04 -4.38
N GLU A 257 8.95 -2.01 -3.68
CA GLU A 257 9.01 -2.03 -2.21
C GLU A 257 10.43 -1.85 -1.67
N LYS A 258 11.06 -0.74 -2.02
CA LYS A 258 12.44 -0.43 -1.67
C LYS A 258 12.69 -0.46 -0.14
N GLY A 259 13.76 -1.12 0.27
CA GLY A 259 14.21 -1.22 1.66
C GLY A 259 13.48 -2.29 2.48
N THR A 260 12.44 -2.95 1.94
CA THR A 260 11.70 -4.00 2.64
C THR A 260 12.40 -5.36 2.58
N ALA A 261 11.95 -6.30 3.41
CA ALA A 261 12.42 -7.68 3.33
C ALA A 261 11.88 -8.38 2.07
N SER A 262 12.64 -9.34 1.53
CA SER A 262 12.15 -10.22 0.45
C SER A 262 10.95 -11.05 0.92
N LEU A 263 10.17 -11.58 -0.02
CA LEU A 263 9.03 -12.46 0.28
C LEU A 263 9.47 -13.61 1.19
N GLU A 264 10.54 -14.30 0.83
CA GLU A 264 11.04 -15.45 1.60
C GLU A 264 11.42 -15.07 3.04
N LYS A 265 12.07 -13.92 3.25
CA LYS A 265 12.39 -13.43 4.60
C LYS A 265 11.14 -13.09 5.43
N ARG A 266 10.08 -12.55 4.79
CA ARG A 266 8.79 -12.31 5.45
C ARG A 266 8.13 -13.61 5.86
N ILE A 267 8.06 -14.60 4.98
CA ILE A 267 7.50 -15.93 5.24
C ILE A 267 8.28 -16.64 6.35
N GLN A 268 9.61 -16.65 6.30
CA GLN A 268 10.45 -17.26 7.34
C GLN A 268 10.27 -16.57 8.70
N SER A 269 10.08 -15.26 8.71
CA SER A 269 9.82 -14.52 9.95
C SER A 269 8.46 -14.90 10.54
N ALA A 270 7.44 -15.00 9.71
CA ALA A 270 6.10 -15.47 10.12
C ALA A 270 6.19 -16.93 10.64
N ARG A 271 6.89 -17.83 9.93
CA ARG A 271 7.06 -19.23 10.35
C ARG A 271 7.72 -19.33 11.74
N LYS A 272 8.80 -18.58 11.97
CA LYS A 272 9.49 -18.59 13.28
C LYS A 272 8.59 -18.12 14.44
N LEU A 273 7.63 -17.24 14.20
CA LEU A 273 6.66 -16.84 15.22
C LEU A 273 5.55 -17.88 15.36
N ALA A 274 5.03 -18.43 14.27
CA ALA A 274 4.01 -19.47 14.29
C ALA A 274 4.50 -20.75 14.97
N ASP A 275 5.80 -21.16 14.79
CA ASP A 275 6.46 -22.25 15.52
C ASP A 275 6.45 -22.06 17.04
N ARG A 276 6.22 -20.84 17.51
CA ARG A 276 6.10 -20.48 18.92
C ARG A 276 4.67 -20.35 19.39
N GLY A 277 3.70 -20.76 18.56
CA GLY A 277 2.28 -20.60 18.83
C GLY A 277 1.84 -19.13 18.87
N ILE A 278 2.42 -18.28 18.03
CA ILE A 278 2.03 -16.89 17.88
C ILE A 278 1.18 -16.77 16.62
N PRO A 279 -0.05 -16.21 16.70
CA PRO A 279 -0.94 -16.10 15.56
C PRO A 279 -0.35 -15.21 14.46
N VAL A 280 -0.40 -15.66 13.21
CA VAL A 280 0.09 -14.92 12.05
C VAL A 280 -1.03 -14.64 11.04
N GLY A 281 -0.79 -13.70 10.12
CA GLY A 281 -1.72 -13.40 9.03
C GLY A 281 -1.02 -12.74 7.85
N PHE A 282 -1.73 -12.64 6.71
CA PHE A 282 -1.15 -12.16 5.47
C PHE A 282 -2.02 -11.12 4.79
N HIS A 283 -1.38 -10.09 4.26
CA HIS A 283 -2.02 -9.04 3.47
C HIS A 283 -1.48 -9.07 2.04
N PHE A 284 -2.31 -9.46 1.10
CA PHE A 284 -2.07 -9.21 -0.32
C PHE A 284 -2.54 -7.79 -0.66
N HIS A 285 -1.78 -6.81 -0.20
CA HIS A 285 -2.15 -5.42 -0.31
C HIS A 285 -0.93 -4.50 -0.46
N PRO A 286 -0.77 -3.91 -1.68
CA PRO A 286 -1.65 -4.00 -2.84
C PRO A 286 -1.31 -5.17 -3.76
N MET A 287 -2.31 -5.81 -4.34
CA MET A 287 -2.12 -6.61 -5.55
C MET A 287 -1.88 -5.68 -6.74
N VAL A 288 -1.02 -6.10 -7.66
CA VAL A 288 -0.65 -5.30 -8.84
C VAL A 288 -0.91 -6.12 -10.11
N TRP A 289 -1.59 -5.49 -11.06
CA TRP A 289 -1.87 -6.06 -12.37
C TRP A 289 -0.71 -5.80 -13.32
N TYR A 290 -0.04 -6.86 -13.79
CA TYR A 290 1.11 -6.81 -14.70
C TYR A 290 1.20 -8.12 -15.50
N LYS A 291 2.06 -8.18 -16.52
CA LYS A 291 2.17 -9.38 -17.35
C LYS A 291 2.74 -10.56 -16.56
N GLY A 292 1.93 -11.62 -16.39
CA GLY A 292 2.28 -12.84 -15.65
C GLY A 292 1.88 -12.83 -14.16
N TRP A 293 1.09 -11.84 -13.72
CA TRP A 293 0.65 -11.71 -12.33
C TRP A 293 -0.10 -12.95 -11.81
N GLU A 294 -0.85 -13.64 -12.67
CA GLU A 294 -1.64 -14.83 -12.29
C GLU A 294 -0.73 -15.92 -11.71
N ALA A 295 0.28 -16.33 -12.50
CA ALA A 295 1.22 -17.36 -12.10
C ALA A 295 2.05 -16.94 -10.88
N ASP A 296 2.47 -15.67 -10.83
CA ASP A 296 3.28 -15.15 -9.74
C ASP A 296 2.51 -15.12 -8.41
N TYR A 297 1.23 -14.68 -8.39
CA TYR A 297 0.42 -14.72 -7.17
C TYR A 297 0.03 -16.14 -6.76
N GLN A 298 -0.23 -17.05 -7.72
CA GLN A 298 -0.44 -18.47 -7.43
C GLN A 298 0.80 -19.08 -6.76
N ALA A 299 2.01 -18.76 -7.23
CA ALA A 299 3.24 -19.20 -6.59
C ALA A 299 3.39 -18.67 -5.15
N VAL A 300 2.98 -17.42 -4.88
CA VAL A 300 2.95 -16.89 -3.50
C VAL A 300 1.98 -17.69 -2.63
N VAL A 301 0.79 -17.99 -3.12
CA VAL A 301 -0.21 -18.79 -2.39
C VAL A 301 0.34 -20.19 -2.11
N SER A 302 0.88 -20.89 -3.11
CA SER A 302 1.50 -22.21 -2.95
C SER A 302 2.57 -22.18 -1.85
N ARG A 303 3.44 -21.17 -1.90
CA ARG A 303 4.49 -21.01 -0.89
C ARG A 303 3.95 -20.80 0.54
N LEU A 304 2.85 -20.09 0.70
CA LEU A 304 2.19 -19.92 1.99
C LEU A 304 1.55 -21.22 2.48
N THR A 305 0.80 -21.90 1.63
CA THR A 305 0.06 -23.13 1.98
C THR A 305 0.97 -24.33 2.21
N GLU A 306 2.17 -24.35 1.60
CA GLU A 306 3.23 -25.31 1.91
C GLU A 306 3.93 -25.02 3.24
N THR A 307 3.94 -23.76 3.68
CA THR A 307 4.69 -23.33 4.87
C THR A 307 3.84 -23.35 6.14
N PHE A 308 2.54 -23.06 6.04
CA PHE A 308 1.64 -22.91 7.19
C PHE A 308 0.46 -23.85 7.08
N SER A 309 -0.02 -24.29 8.24
CA SER A 309 -1.37 -24.85 8.34
C SER A 309 -2.42 -23.73 8.48
N PRO A 310 -3.66 -23.96 8.01
CA PRO A 310 -4.71 -22.93 8.11
C PRO A 310 -5.08 -22.57 9.56
N GLU A 311 -4.77 -23.45 10.53
CA GLU A 311 -5.00 -23.23 11.96
C GLU A 311 -4.10 -22.14 12.53
N GLU A 312 -2.90 -21.95 11.99
CA GLU A 312 -1.91 -20.97 12.43
C GLU A 312 -2.20 -19.56 11.89
N VAL A 313 -3.03 -19.46 10.83
CA VAL A 313 -3.28 -18.21 10.12
C VAL A 313 -4.64 -17.63 10.50
N VAL A 314 -4.62 -16.44 11.10
CA VAL A 314 -5.84 -15.74 11.55
C VAL A 314 -6.63 -15.21 10.35
N MET A 315 -5.93 -14.59 9.39
CA MET A 315 -6.60 -13.94 8.27
C MET A 315 -5.73 -13.83 7.01
N VAL A 316 -6.40 -13.70 5.89
CA VAL A 316 -5.85 -13.25 4.62
C VAL A 316 -6.66 -12.05 4.13
N SER A 317 -6.04 -10.89 4.09
CA SER A 317 -6.61 -9.65 3.57
C SER A 317 -6.18 -9.42 2.13
N ILE A 318 -7.12 -9.06 1.28
CA ILE A 318 -6.90 -8.86 -0.16
C ILE A 318 -7.30 -7.43 -0.52
N GLY A 319 -6.48 -6.74 -1.30
CA GLY A 319 -6.77 -5.40 -1.80
C GLY A 319 -5.80 -4.99 -2.89
N THR A 320 -6.12 -3.94 -3.61
CA THR A 320 -5.30 -3.49 -4.72
C THR A 320 -4.85 -2.03 -4.58
N LEU A 321 -4.20 -1.52 -5.63
CA LEU A 321 -3.75 -0.14 -5.70
C LEU A 321 -4.94 0.82 -5.64
N THR A 322 -4.90 1.72 -4.68
CA THR A 322 -5.89 2.78 -4.53
C THR A 322 -5.17 4.09 -4.22
N PHE A 323 -5.36 5.09 -5.07
CA PHE A 323 -4.67 6.36 -4.99
C PHE A 323 -5.65 7.52 -4.78
N ILE A 324 -5.21 8.51 -4.02
CA ILE A 324 -5.81 9.86 -4.00
C ILE A 324 -4.92 10.82 -4.79
N LYS A 325 -5.47 11.92 -5.28
CA LYS A 325 -4.72 12.91 -6.08
C LYS A 325 -3.39 13.36 -5.44
N PRO A 326 -3.30 13.64 -4.13
CA PRO A 326 -2.04 14.02 -3.50
C PRO A 326 -0.95 12.93 -3.61
N VAL A 327 -1.33 11.65 -3.50
CA VAL A 327 -0.38 10.52 -3.63
C VAL A 327 0.16 10.45 -5.05
N ILE A 328 -0.72 10.50 -6.07
CA ILE A 328 -0.31 10.50 -7.49
C ILE A 328 0.65 11.66 -7.77
N LYS A 329 0.29 12.87 -7.30
CA LYS A 329 1.15 14.04 -7.42
C LYS A 329 2.51 13.79 -6.78
N ARG A 330 2.55 13.22 -5.58
CA ARG A 330 3.80 12.93 -4.87
C ARG A 330 4.66 11.89 -5.57
N ILE A 331 4.06 10.83 -6.12
CA ILE A 331 4.78 9.81 -6.91
C ILE A 331 5.48 10.49 -8.11
N ARG A 332 4.78 11.33 -8.87
CA ARG A 332 5.34 12.08 -10.00
C ARG A 332 6.46 13.04 -9.58
N GLU A 333 6.27 13.75 -8.47
CA GLU A 333 7.25 14.73 -7.98
C GLU A 333 8.56 14.11 -7.48
N ARG A 334 8.52 12.86 -7.03
CA ARG A 334 9.71 12.14 -6.59
C ARG A 334 10.65 11.77 -7.73
N MET A 335 10.17 11.73 -8.96
CA MET A 335 10.91 11.34 -10.15
C MET A 335 11.63 10.00 -10.02
N ALA A 336 11.18 9.16 -9.10
CA ALA A 336 11.71 7.81 -8.95
C ALA A 336 11.28 6.95 -10.14
N LYS A 337 12.17 6.07 -10.61
CA LYS A 337 11.79 5.07 -11.59
C LYS A 337 10.80 4.09 -10.96
N THR A 338 9.58 4.10 -11.44
CA THR A 338 8.50 3.22 -11.02
C THR A 338 7.47 3.13 -12.13
N THR A 339 6.86 1.97 -12.30
CA THR A 339 5.76 1.77 -13.25
C THR A 339 4.41 1.68 -12.53
N ILE A 340 4.35 2.02 -11.24
CA ILE A 340 3.15 1.81 -10.43
C ILE A 340 1.92 2.58 -10.92
N LEU A 341 2.11 3.74 -11.55
CA LEU A 341 1.02 4.52 -12.18
C LEU A 341 0.72 4.09 -13.63
N GLN A 342 1.50 3.18 -14.22
CA GLN A 342 1.23 2.59 -15.53
C GLN A 342 0.17 1.50 -15.37
N MET A 343 -1.07 1.92 -15.27
CA MET A 343 -2.21 1.04 -15.04
C MET A 343 -3.49 1.71 -15.54
N PRO A 344 -4.48 0.96 -16.03
CA PRO A 344 -5.81 1.49 -16.24
C PRO A 344 -6.38 1.95 -14.90
N MET A 345 -6.96 3.14 -14.88
CA MET A 345 -7.50 3.74 -13.66
C MET A 345 -8.92 4.24 -13.89
N GLU A 346 -9.80 3.85 -12.98
CA GLU A 346 -11.13 4.42 -12.83
C GLU A 346 -11.24 5.23 -11.54
N THR A 347 -12.14 6.21 -11.56
CA THR A 347 -12.41 7.03 -10.38
C THR A 347 -13.65 6.50 -9.67
N CYS A 348 -13.47 6.04 -8.44
CA CYS A 348 -14.56 5.67 -7.56
C CYS A 348 -14.46 6.44 -6.24
N ALA A 349 -15.50 7.19 -5.88
CA ALA A 349 -15.58 7.96 -4.62
C ALA A 349 -14.34 8.87 -4.35
N GLY A 350 -13.83 9.54 -5.41
CA GLY A 350 -12.67 10.45 -5.31
C GLY A 350 -11.30 9.77 -5.24
N ARG A 351 -11.27 8.46 -5.41
CA ARG A 351 -10.06 7.64 -5.46
C ARG A 351 -9.85 7.06 -6.85
N PHE A 352 -8.62 6.73 -7.18
CA PHE A 352 -8.21 6.10 -8.44
C PHE A 352 -7.75 4.67 -8.16
N SER A 353 -8.35 3.71 -8.83
CA SER A 353 -8.01 2.30 -8.69
C SER A 353 -8.21 1.59 -10.03
N TYR A 354 -7.95 0.28 -10.10
CA TYR A 354 -8.26 -0.51 -11.29
C TYR A 354 -9.77 -0.54 -11.57
N PRO A 355 -10.18 -0.72 -12.85
CA PRO A 355 -11.53 -1.08 -13.23
C PRO A 355 -12.04 -2.33 -12.50
N PHE A 356 -13.36 -2.43 -12.37
CA PHE A 356 -14.04 -3.50 -11.65
C PHE A 356 -13.61 -4.90 -12.13
N GLU A 357 -13.56 -5.10 -13.45
CA GLU A 357 -13.22 -6.39 -14.07
C GLU A 357 -11.80 -6.85 -13.71
N ILE A 358 -10.85 -5.91 -13.69
CA ILE A 358 -9.46 -6.21 -13.29
C ILE A 358 -9.39 -6.57 -11.81
N LYS A 359 -10.12 -5.86 -10.96
CA LYS A 359 -10.21 -6.18 -9.53
C LYS A 359 -10.83 -7.56 -9.30
N CYS A 360 -11.94 -7.87 -9.96
CA CYS A 360 -12.57 -9.19 -9.91
C CYS A 360 -11.60 -10.28 -10.33
N ALA A 361 -10.87 -10.09 -11.44
CA ALA A 361 -9.90 -11.05 -11.92
C ALA A 361 -8.77 -11.27 -10.89
N LEU A 362 -8.16 -10.18 -10.38
CA LEU A 362 -7.09 -10.25 -9.38
C LEU A 362 -7.53 -11.02 -8.13
N PHE A 363 -8.68 -10.63 -7.55
CA PHE A 363 -9.12 -11.16 -6.26
C PHE A 363 -9.64 -12.59 -6.37
N SER A 364 -10.42 -12.90 -7.42
CA SER A 364 -10.94 -14.25 -7.63
C SER A 364 -9.82 -15.24 -7.93
N THR A 365 -8.85 -14.89 -8.79
CA THR A 365 -7.70 -15.74 -9.08
C THR A 365 -6.90 -16.04 -7.81
N LEU A 366 -6.63 -15.02 -6.99
CA LEU A 366 -5.93 -15.22 -5.72
C LEU A 366 -6.72 -16.11 -4.76
N PHE A 367 -8.01 -15.81 -4.53
CA PHE A 367 -8.85 -16.58 -3.61
C PHE A 367 -9.02 -18.03 -4.05
N GLN A 368 -9.20 -18.27 -5.35
CA GLN A 368 -9.34 -19.61 -5.92
C GLN A 368 -8.06 -20.44 -5.80
N ALA A 369 -6.89 -19.81 -5.79
CA ALA A 369 -5.61 -20.51 -5.62
C ALA A 369 -5.43 -21.12 -4.22
N PHE A 370 -6.16 -20.65 -3.19
CA PHE A 370 -6.12 -21.26 -1.87
C PHE A 370 -6.92 -22.57 -1.83
N PRO A 371 -6.43 -23.62 -1.13
CA PRO A 371 -7.18 -24.85 -0.89
C PRO A 371 -8.49 -24.60 -0.10
N ASP A 372 -9.48 -25.46 -0.25
CA ASP A 372 -10.78 -25.31 0.44
C ASP A 372 -10.65 -25.37 1.96
N THR A 373 -9.67 -26.12 2.48
CA THR A 373 -9.34 -26.12 3.91
C THR A 373 -8.95 -24.73 4.41
N TRP A 374 -8.23 -23.95 3.62
CA TRP A 374 -7.89 -22.58 3.95
C TRP A 374 -9.09 -21.65 3.86
N LYS A 375 -9.90 -21.78 2.80
CA LYS A 375 -11.10 -20.95 2.59
C LYS A 375 -12.12 -21.11 3.73
N THR A 376 -12.16 -22.30 4.35
CA THR A 376 -13.02 -22.61 5.47
C THR A 376 -12.45 -22.15 6.82
N ALA A 377 -11.15 -22.34 7.04
CA ALA A 377 -10.53 -22.15 8.36
C ALA A 377 -9.91 -20.76 8.56
N VAL A 378 -9.60 -20.01 7.50
CA VAL A 378 -8.96 -18.69 7.56
C VAL A 378 -9.97 -17.61 7.21
N PHE A 379 -9.92 -16.47 7.89
CA PHE A 379 -10.80 -15.35 7.60
C PHE A 379 -10.29 -14.56 6.37
N PHE A 380 -10.98 -14.70 5.25
CA PHE A 380 -10.68 -13.94 4.02
C PHE A 380 -11.57 -12.71 3.91
N TYR A 381 -10.98 -11.58 3.53
CA TYR A 381 -11.73 -10.35 3.30
C TYR A 381 -11.06 -9.41 2.29
N LEU A 382 -11.89 -8.56 1.67
CA LEU A 382 -11.43 -7.46 0.83
C LEU A 382 -11.19 -6.22 1.68
N CYS A 383 -9.99 -5.62 1.56
CA CYS A 383 -9.61 -4.43 2.31
C CYS A 383 -9.84 -3.17 1.47
N MET A 384 -10.75 -2.29 1.91
CA MET A 384 -11.06 -1.00 1.28
C MET A 384 -11.63 -1.12 -0.14
N GLU A 385 -12.25 -2.23 -0.47
CA GLU A 385 -12.81 -2.50 -1.78
C GLU A 385 -14.33 -2.33 -1.78
N ASP A 386 -14.88 -2.12 -2.97
CA ASP A 386 -16.30 -1.91 -3.19
C ASP A 386 -17.12 -3.15 -2.76
N VAL A 387 -18.31 -2.93 -2.20
CA VAL A 387 -19.18 -4.01 -1.74
C VAL A 387 -19.56 -4.98 -2.88
N ASP A 388 -19.69 -4.48 -4.09
CA ASP A 388 -20.08 -5.26 -5.26
C ASP A 388 -19.03 -6.29 -5.69
N LEU A 389 -17.79 -6.18 -5.19
CA LEU A 389 -16.72 -7.14 -5.44
C LEU A 389 -16.79 -8.38 -4.55
N TRP A 390 -17.51 -8.33 -3.42
CA TRP A 390 -17.50 -9.42 -2.44
C TRP A 390 -18.19 -10.68 -2.94
N GLU A 391 -19.38 -10.55 -3.51
CA GLU A 391 -20.14 -11.70 -4.03
C GLU A 391 -19.40 -12.42 -5.19
N PRO A 392 -18.90 -11.73 -6.22
CA PRO A 392 -18.14 -12.39 -7.28
C PRO A 392 -16.84 -13.07 -6.82
N VAL A 393 -16.21 -12.56 -5.75
CA VAL A 393 -14.94 -13.10 -5.24
C VAL A 393 -15.15 -14.23 -4.25
N PHE A 394 -16.03 -14.06 -3.27
CA PHE A 394 -16.19 -14.98 -2.13
C PHE A 394 -17.50 -15.77 -2.12
N GLY A 395 -18.44 -15.49 -3.03
CA GLY A 395 -19.81 -16.06 -2.98
C GLY A 395 -20.62 -15.59 -1.78
N ARG A 396 -20.20 -14.49 -1.15
CA ARG A 396 -20.87 -13.87 0.02
C ARG A 396 -20.55 -12.39 0.11
N SER A 397 -21.43 -11.65 0.77
CA SER A 397 -21.23 -10.25 1.14
C SER A 397 -21.76 -9.98 2.54
N TYR A 398 -21.44 -8.80 3.09
CA TYR A 398 -21.94 -8.35 4.40
C TYR A 398 -22.93 -7.21 4.22
N PRO A 399 -24.04 -7.17 4.99
CA PRO A 399 -25.04 -6.11 4.88
C PRO A 399 -24.52 -4.75 5.38
N SER A 400 -23.56 -4.75 6.30
CA SER A 400 -22.99 -3.53 6.88
C SER A 400 -21.53 -3.73 7.31
N ASN A 401 -20.81 -2.63 7.55
CA ASN A 401 -19.48 -2.67 8.15
C ASN A 401 -19.51 -3.27 9.57
N ALA A 402 -20.54 -2.99 10.34
CA ALA A 402 -20.69 -3.56 11.68
C ALA A 402 -20.84 -5.10 11.66
N ALA A 403 -21.66 -5.64 10.74
CA ALA A 403 -21.77 -7.08 10.56
C ALA A 403 -20.45 -7.73 10.14
N PHE A 404 -19.71 -7.09 9.25
CA PHE A 404 -18.40 -7.55 8.84
C PHE A 404 -17.39 -7.52 10.01
N GLU A 405 -17.29 -6.40 10.72
CA GLU A 405 -16.40 -6.24 11.88
C GLU A 405 -16.68 -7.29 12.96
N GLN A 406 -17.96 -7.52 13.27
CA GLN A 406 -18.38 -8.51 14.27
C GLN A 406 -17.95 -9.93 13.88
N ASP A 407 -18.17 -10.34 12.63
CA ASP A 407 -17.78 -11.65 12.13
C ASP A 407 -16.25 -11.83 12.14
N MET A 408 -15.52 -10.81 11.70
CA MET A 408 -14.05 -10.76 11.73
C MET A 408 -13.51 -10.91 13.15
N LEU A 409 -14.02 -10.12 14.10
CA LEU A 409 -13.58 -10.15 15.50
C LEU A 409 -13.83 -11.51 16.15
N ARG A 410 -15.01 -12.10 15.88
CA ARG A 410 -15.34 -13.45 16.35
C ARG A 410 -14.35 -14.48 15.82
N SER A 411 -14.13 -14.49 14.49
CA SER A 411 -13.17 -15.41 13.85
C SER A 411 -11.75 -15.26 14.41
N TYR A 412 -11.30 -14.03 14.61
CA TYR A 412 -9.96 -13.76 15.16
C TYR A 412 -9.84 -14.29 16.60
N GLN A 413 -10.85 -14.04 17.44
CA GLN A 413 -10.84 -14.50 18.82
C GLN A 413 -10.85 -16.05 18.93
N GLU A 414 -11.68 -16.72 18.16
CA GLU A 414 -11.74 -18.18 18.10
C GLU A 414 -10.37 -18.75 17.70
N LYS A 415 -9.74 -18.19 16.67
CA LYS A 415 -8.42 -18.61 16.20
C LYS A 415 -7.33 -18.37 17.26
N ILE A 416 -7.30 -17.17 17.86
CA ILE A 416 -6.34 -16.82 18.91
C ILE A 416 -6.48 -17.76 20.12
N GLN A 417 -7.72 -18.11 20.50
CA GLN A 417 -7.97 -19.05 21.59
C GLN A 417 -7.48 -20.46 21.26
N ALA A 418 -7.75 -20.95 20.04
CA ALA A 418 -7.29 -22.27 19.58
C ALA A 418 -5.75 -22.37 19.59
N VAL A 419 -5.05 -21.35 19.06
CA VAL A 419 -3.59 -21.28 19.07
C VAL A 419 -3.04 -21.24 20.50
N ARG A 420 -3.72 -20.52 21.42
CA ARG A 420 -3.35 -20.46 22.84
C ARG A 420 -3.47 -21.82 23.53
N GLN A 421 -4.56 -22.56 23.30
CA GLN A 421 -4.79 -23.87 23.88
C GLN A 421 -3.72 -24.88 23.43
N ASN A 422 -3.41 -24.88 22.13
CA ASN A 422 -2.36 -25.74 21.57
C ASN A 422 -0.96 -25.43 22.12
N ARG A 423 -0.72 -24.21 22.58
CA ARG A 423 0.57 -23.81 23.20
C ARG A 423 0.70 -24.27 24.65
N GLN A 424 -0.42 -24.51 25.33
CA GLN A 424 -0.46 -24.93 26.74
C GLN A 424 -0.50 -26.46 26.90
N ALA A 425 -0.89 -27.19 25.84
CA ALA A 425 -0.85 -28.64 25.76
C ALA A 425 0.54 -29.13 25.34
#